data_36d4db59ee74769a1a23b577e770cfce
#
_entry.id   36d4db59ee74769a1a23b577e770cfce
#
_cell.length_a   1.000
_cell.length_b   1.000
_cell.length_c   1.000
_cell.angle_alpha   90.00
_cell.angle_beta   90.00
_cell.angle_gamma   90.00
#
_symmetry.space_group_name_H-M   'P 1'
#
loop_
_entity.id
_entity.type
_entity.pdbx_description
1 polymer ?
#
loop_
_entity_poly.entity_id
_entity_poly.type
_entity_poly.pdbx_seq_one_letter_code
_entity_poly.pdbx_strand_id
1 'polypeptide(L)'
;MDFNISDSQIKWRSVAREFATKIITPEAIERDRIQLAEDRIPWDWIKLADEAGIRTLGVPKKFGGAEESILTMCIVGEELAAGDLGFAVIMDQCWKMAHLFKDAMTPDQQQKFIPPFVADNQATQLLALQSQKSALTIKDIMMALILE
;
A
#
# COMPACT_ATOMS: atom_id res chain seq x y z
N MET A 1 -15.95 0.04 25.61
CA MET A 1 -15.11 -0.13 24.41
C MET A 1 -16.03 -0.71 23.36
N ASP A 2 -16.18 -0.06 22.21
CA ASP A 2 -17.04 -0.54 21.13
C ASP A 2 -16.17 -1.34 20.14
N PHE A 3 -16.52 -2.59 19.89
CA PHE A 3 -15.83 -3.49 18.95
C PHE A 3 -16.56 -3.62 17.61
N ASN A 4 -17.61 -2.81 17.41
CA ASN A 4 -18.33 -2.81 16.15
C ASN A 4 -17.45 -2.18 15.06
N ILE A 5 -17.37 -2.85 13.92
CA ILE A 5 -16.72 -2.32 12.72
C ILE A 5 -17.71 -1.44 11.95
N SER A 6 -17.21 -0.33 11.39
CA SER A 6 -18.02 0.63 10.63
C SER A 6 -18.41 0.08 9.25
N ASP A 7 -19.41 0.70 8.62
CA ASP A 7 -19.85 0.35 7.27
C ASP A 7 -18.70 0.48 6.26
N SER A 8 -17.81 1.49 6.41
CA SER A 8 -16.62 1.64 5.58
C SER A 8 -15.66 0.45 5.75
N GLN A 9 -15.43 0.02 6.99
CA GLN A 9 -14.58 -1.14 7.28
C GLN A 9 -15.17 -2.44 6.73
N ILE A 10 -16.50 -2.63 6.83
CA ILE A 10 -17.20 -3.78 6.24
C ILE A 10 -17.03 -3.78 4.71
N LYS A 11 -17.22 -2.63 4.08
CA LYS A 11 -17.05 -2.46 2.63
C LYS A 11 -15.62 -2.84 2.21
N TRP A 12 -14.61 -2.25 2.83
CA TRP A 12 -13.22 -2.49 2.47
C TRP A 12 -12.77 -3.93 2.75
N ARG A 13 -13.25 -4.53 3.84
CA ARG A 13 -13.05 -5.95 4.10
C ARG A 13 -13.60 -6.82 2.98
N SER A 14 -14.81 -6.51 2.51
CA SER A 14 -15.44 -7.26 1.42
C SER A 14 -14.65 -7.12 0.10
N VAL A 15 -14.21 -5.92 -0.23
CA VAL A 15 -13.36 -5.66 -1.41
C VAL A 15 -12.05 -6.47 -1.33
N ALA A 16 -11.37 -6.42 -0.20
CA ALA A 16 -10.11 -7.13 -0.01
C ALA A 16 -10.28 -8.65 -0.05
N ARG A 17 -11.33 -9.18 0.58
CA ARG A 17 -11.66 -10.62 0.55
C ARG A 17 -11.96 -11.10 -0.87
N GLU A 18 -12.74 -10.34 -1.62
CA GLU A 18 -13.03 -10.66 -3.00
C GLU A 18 -11.76 -10.65 -3.85
N PHE A 19 -10.91 -9.65 -3.67
CA PHE A 19 -9.62 -9.52 -4.34
C PHE A 19 -8.71 -10.72 -4.00
N ALA A 20 -8.54 -11.04 -2.72
CA ALA A 20 -7.74 -12.16 -2.27
C ALA A 20 -8.24 -13.50 -2.86
N THR A 21 -9.56 -13.72 -2.82
CA THR A 21 -10.15 -14.99 -3.27
C THR A 21 -10.10 -15.16 -4.79
N LYS A 22 -10.37 -14.08 -5.55
CA LYS A 22 -10.49 -14.19 -7.03
C LYS A 22 -9.18 -13.95 -7.77
N ILE A 23 -8.27 -13.15 -7.21
CA ILE A 23 -7.04 -12.74 -7.89
C ILE A 23 -5.82 -13.43 -7.28
N ILE A 24 -5.64 -13.34 -5.96
CA ILE A 24 -4.40 -13.80 -5.32
C ILE A 24 -4.39 -15.33 -5.17
N THR A 25 -5.38 -15.88 -4.48
CA THR A 25 -5.39 -17.29 -4.06
C THR A 25 -5.23 -18.29 -5.23
N PRO A 26 -5.83 -18.07 -6.41
CA PRO A 26 -5.69 -19.02 -7.53
C PRO A 26 -4.24 -19.16 -8.03
N GLU A 27 -3.43 -18.12 -7.91
CA GLU A 27 -2.07 -18.04 -8.47
C GLU A 27 -0.96 -18.09 -7.43
N ALA A 28 -1.27 -17.89 -6.14
CA ALA A 28 -0.27 -17.71 -5.08
C ALA A 28 0.77 -18.84 -5.02
N ILE A 29 0.32 -20.11 -5.08
CA ILE A 29 1.21 -21.28 -4.98
C ILE A 29 2.16 -21.36 -6.20
N GLU A 30 1.67 -21.10 -7.41
CA GLU A 30 2.49 -21.16 -8.61
C GLU A 30 3.49 -20.00 -8.63
N ARG A 31 3.08 -18.82 -8.17
CA ARG A 31 3.95 -17.66 -8.06
C ARG A 31 5.08 -17.87 -7.04
N ASP A 32 4.80 -18.52 -5.92
CA ASP A 32 5.82 -18.86 -4.90
C ASP A 32 6.90 -19.82 -5.44
N ARG A 33 6.58 -20.64 -6.44
CA ARG A 33 7.53 -21.57 -7.09
C ARG A 33 8.48 -20.91 -8.08
N ILE A 34 8.27 -19.65 -8.45
CA ILE A 34 9.15 -18.92 -9.37
C ILE A 34 10.53 -18.77 -8.73
N GLN A 35 11.58 -19.23 -9.43
CA GLN A 35 12.94 -19.29 -8.90
C GLN A 35 13.59 -17.91 -8.76
N LEU A 36 13.43 -17.05 -9.76
CA LEU A 36 14.02 -15.72 -9.78
C LEU A 36 13.19 -14.76 -8.95
N ALA A 37 13.83 -14.07 -8.00
CA ALA A 37 13.14 -13.17 -7.07
C ALA A 37 12.47 -11.98 -7.78
N GLU A 38 13.11 -11.45 -8.82
CA GLU A 38 12.58 -10.35 -9.64
C GLU A 38 11.28 -10.71 -10.36
N ASP A 39 11.13 -11.96 -10.81
CA ASP A 39 9.95 -12.44 -11.51
C ASP A 39 8.79 -12.76 -10.56
N ARG A 40 9.07 -12.85 -9.25
CA ARG A 40 8.04 -13.07 -8.23
C ARG A 40 7.26 -11.82 -7.87
N ILE A 41 7.76 -10.62 -8.21
CA ILE A 41 7.06 -9.38 -7.88
C ILE A 41 5.71 -9.36 -8.62
N PRO A 42 4.59 -9.31 -7.92
CA PRO A 42 3.27 -9.44 -8.52
C PRO A 42 2.77 -8.10 -9.10
N TRP A 43 3.44 -7.57 -10.11
CA TRP A 43 3.09 -6.28 -10.73
C TRP A 43 1.67 -6.23 -11.26
N ASP A 44 1.18 -7.34 -11.78
CA ASP A 44 -0.20 -7.53 -12.22
C ASP A 44 -1.21 -7.38 -11.06
N TRP A 45 -0.96 -8.02 -9.92
CA TRP A 45 -1.79 -7.86 -8.74
C TRP A 45 -1.73 -6.44 -8.17
N ILE A 46 -0.54 -5.81 -8.18
CA ILE A 46 -0.35 -4.43 -7.71
C ILE A 46 -1.20 -3.47 -8.55
N LYS A 47 -1.21 -3.64 -9.88
CA LYS A 47 -2.03 -2.84 -10.78
C LYS A 47 -3.53 -3.04 -10.51
N LEU A 48 -3.99 -4.28 -10.38
CA LEU A 48 -5.39 -4.58 -10.06
C LEU A 48 -5.80 -4.04 -8.68
N ALA A 49 -4.89 -4.08 -7.69
CA ALA A 49 -5.13 -3.48 -6.38
C ALA A 49 -5.22 -1.95 -6.43
N ASP A 50 -4.48 -1.31 -7.32
CA ASP A 50 -4.61 0.13 -7.57
C ASP A 50 -5.97 0.47 -8.19
N GLU A 51 -6.39 -0.27 -9.21
CA GLU A 51 -7.71 -0.13 -9.83
C GLU A 51 -8.86 -0.33 -8.83
N ALA A 52 -8.67 -1.23 -7.86
CA ALA A 52 -9.61 -1.46 -6.76
C ALA A 52 -9.54 -0.40 -5.64
N GLY A 53 -8.59 0.54 -5.70
CA GLY A 53 -8.35 1.57 -4.67
C GLY A 53 -7.62 1.05 -3.42
N ILE A 54 -7.16 -0.20 -3.43
CA ILE A 54 -6.47 -0.82 -2.29
C ILE A 54 -5.10 -0.18 -2.07
N ARG A 55 -4.32 0.07 -3.14
CA ARG A 55 -2.98 0.65 -3.04
C ARG A 55 -3.00 2.05 -2.41
N THR A 56 -4.01 2.84 -2.75
CA THR A 56 -4.15 4.24 -2.30
C THR A 56 -5.03 4.41 -1.07
N LEU A 57 -5.33 3.32 -0.34
CA LEU A 57 -6.25 3.28 0.81
C LEU A 57 -5.90 4.32 1.88
N GLY A 58 -4.61 4.55 2.18
CA GLY A 58 -4.12 5.51 3.17
C GLY A 58 -3.88 6.92 2.65
N VAL A 59 -3.95 7.13 1.35
CA VAL A 59 -3.71 8.44 0.75
C VAL A 59 -4.86 9.39 1.09
N PRO A 60 -4.57 10.68 1.45
CA PRO A 60 -5.61 11.66 1.74
C PRO A 60 -6.56 11.87 0.56
N LYS A 61 -7.85 12.07 0.86
CA LYS A 61 -8.91 12.30 -0.15
C LYS A 61 -8.61 13.45 -1.08
N LYS A 62 -7.97 14.52 -0.58
CA LYS A 62 -7.56 15.68 -1.40
C LYS A 62 -6.60 15.32 -2.54
N PHE A 63 -5.94 14.16 -2.47
CA PHE A 63 -5.04 13.63 -3.50
C PHE A 63 -5.62 12.42 -4.24
N GLY A 64 -6.88 12.07 -4.00
CA GLY A 64 -7.56 10.99 -4.70
C GLY A 64 -7.55 9.62 -4.00
N GLY A 65 -7.03 9.54 -2.76
CA GLY A 65 -7.09 8.32 -1.96
C GLY A 65 -8.37 8.16 -1.16
N ALA A 66 -8.49 7.06 -0.43
CA ALA A 66 -9.65 6.77 0.41
C ALA A 66 -9.57 7.43 1.80
N GLU A 67 -8.36 7.78 2.26
CA GLU A 67 -8.08 8.36 3.59
C GLU A 67 -8.61 7.49 4.74
N GLU A 68 -8.48 6.19 4.60
CA GLU A 68 -8.96 5.25 5.59
C GLU A 68 -8.06 5.18 6.83
N SER A 69 -8.62 4.71 7.93
CA SER A 69 -7.91 4.57 9.19
C SER A 69 -6.92 3.40 9.19
N ILE A 70 -5.95 3.43 10.10
CA ILE A 70 -5.01 2.30 10.30
C ILE A 70 -5.77 1.01 10.62
N LEU A 71 -6.87 1.07 11.38
CA LEU A 71 -7.70 -0.10 11.66
C LEU A 71 -8.31 -0.70 10.38
N THR A 72 -8.79 0.16 9.46
CA THR A 72 -9.27 -0.31 8.15
C THR A 72 -8.16 -1.00 7.36
N MET A 73 -6.93 -0.47 7.39
CA MET A 73 -5.78 -1.07 6.74
C MET A 73 -5.41 -2.43 7.35
N CYS A 74 -5.47 -2.57 8.66
CA CYS A 74 -5.28 -3.86 9.32
C CYS A 74 -6.32 -4.90 8.87
N ILE A 75 -7.60 -4.50 8.77
CA ILE A 75 -8.69 -5.37 8.31
C ILE A 75 -8.46 -5.80 6.85
N VAL A 76 -8.08 -4.86 5.98
CA VAL A 76 -7.76 -5.13 4.57
C VAL A 76 -6.52 -6.01 4.46
N GLY A 77 -5.48 -5.71 5.22
CA GLY A 77 -4.23 -6.48 5.25
C GLY A 77 -4.44 -7.93 5.68
N GLU A 78 -5.30 -8.18 6.67
CA GLU A 78 -5.68 -9.53 7.11
C GLU A 78 -6.32 -10.34 5.96
N GLU A 79 -7.25 -9.75 5.23
CA GLU A 79 -7.92 -10.43 4.10
C GLU A 79 -6.94 -10.69 2.94
N LEU A 80 -6.05 -9.74 2.62
CA LEU A 80 -5.01 -9.94 1.60
C LEU A 80 -4.00 -11.01 2.00
N ALA A 81 -3.56 -11.01 3.27
CA ALA A 81 -2.61 -11.98 3.80
C ALA A 81 -3.15 -13.41 3.82
N ALA A 82 -4.47 -13.59 3.91
CA ALA A 82 -5.11 -14.91 3.74
C ALA A 82 -4.90 -15.48 2.33
N GLY A 83 -4.69 -14.63 1.31
CA GLY A 83 -4.34 -15.05 -0.04
C GLY A 83 -2.83 -15.18 -0.25
N ASP A 84 -2.08 -14.14 0.10
CA ASP A 84 -0.61 -14.08 0.03
C ASP A 84 -0.07 -13.04 1.00
N LEU A 85 0.76 -13.49 1.96
CA LEU A 85 1.35 -12.61 2.97
C LEU A 85 2.34 -11.61 2.36
N GLY A 86 3.12 -12.02 1.36
CA GLY A 86 4.10 -11.16 0.69
C GLY A 86 3.43 -9.97 0.01
N PHE A 87 2.32 -10.24 -0.69
CA PHE A 87 1.51 -9.20 -1.30
C PHE A 87 0.90 -8.23 -0.26
N ALA A 88 0.38 -8.77 0.84
CA ALA A 88 -0.15 -7.93 1.92
C ALA A 88 0.93 -7.01 2.51
N VAL A 89 2.18 -7.49 2.64
CA VAL A 89 3.32 -6.67 3.08
C VAL A 89 3.64 -5.56 2.08
N ILE A 90 3.56 -5.81 0.77
CA ILE A 90 3.76 -4.76 -0.25
C ILE A 90 2.72 -3.65 -0.07
N MET A 91 1.45 -3.99 0.09
CA MET A 91 0.38 -3.00 0.31
C MET A 91 0.55 -2.24 1.63
N ASP A 92 0.91 -2.95 2.71
CA ASP A 92 1.19 -2.34 4.03
C ASP A 92 2.31 -1.28 3.94
N GLN A 93 3.38 -1.52 3.18
CA GLN A 93 4.41 -0.51 2.97
C GLN A 93 3.87 0.74 2.26
N CYS A 94 3.03 0.60 1.24
CA CYS A 94 2.38 1.73 0.59
C CYS A 94 1.53 2.54 1.57
N TRP A 95 0.73 1.88 2.41
CA TRP A 95 -0.13 2.55 3.39
C TRP A 95 0.66 3.26 4.50
N LYS A 96 1.70 2.62 5.04
CA LYS A 96 2.61 3.23 6.03
C LYS A 96 3.25 4.50 5.47
N MET A 97 3.73 4.45 4.23
CA MET A 97 4.34 5.61 3.61
C MET A 97 3.33 6.73 3.35
N ALA A 98 2.09 6.40 2.94
CA ALA A 98 1.04 7.39 2.77
C ALA A 98 0.72 8.12 4.09
N HIS A 99 0.67 7.39 5.22
CA HIS A 99 0.50 7.98 6.55
C HIS A 99 1.70 8.83 6.96
N LEU A 100 2.91 8.32 6.79
CA LEU A 100 4.13 9.07 7.11
C LEU A 100 4.19 10.38 6.32
N PHE A 101 3.84 10.35 5.05
CA PHE A 101 3.80 11.56 4.21
C PHE A 101 2.73 12.54 4.68
N LYS A 102 1.55 12.05 5.07
CA LYS A 102 0.50 12.88 5.64
C LYS A 102 0.95 13.58 6.92
N ASP A 103 1.65 12.87 7.81
CA ASP A 103 1.96 13.36 9.16
C ASP A 103 3.29 14.12 9.23
N ALA A 104 4.29 13.76 8.43
CA ALA A 104 5.65 14.30 8.51
C ALA A 104 6.01 15.30 7.40
N MET A 105 5.34 15.26 6.24
CA MET A 105 5.63 16.19 5.14
C MET A 105 4.93 17.54 5.30
N THR A 106 5.62 18.61 4.88
CA THR A 106 4.98 19.92 4.71
C THR A 106 3.93 19.87 3.58
N PRO A 107 2.96 20.82 3.56
CA PRO A 107 1.97 20.87 2.48
C PRO A 107 2.59 20.90 1.08
N ASP A 108 3.68 21.65 0.88
CA ASP A 108 4.37 21.74 -0.41
C ASP A 108 5.01 20.42 -0.82
N GLN A 109 5.60 19.69 0.15
CA GLN A 109 6.14 18.35 -0.09
C GLN A 109 5.04 17.36 -0.43
N GLN A 110 3.92 17.38 0.31
CA GLN A 110 2.76 16.54 -0.01
C GLN A 110 2.27 16.79 -1.44
N GLN A 111 2.16 18.06 -1.83
CA GLN A 111 1.72 18.45 -3.18
C GLN A 111 2.71 18.00 -4.28
N LYS A 112 3.99 17.93 -3.95
CA LYS A 112 5.03 17.51 -4.90
C LYS A 112 5.08 15.99 -5.08
N PHE A 113 4.94 15.20 -4.00
CA PHE A 113 5.26 13.76 -4.01
C PHE A 113 4.05 12.83 -4.04
N ILE A 114 2.90 13.23 -3.48
CA ILE A 114 1.72 12.35 -3.44
C ILE A 114 1.02 12.26 -4.81
N PRO A 115 0.77 13.36 -5.56
CA PRO A 115 0.08 13.26 -6.85
C PRO A 115 0.76 12.36 -7.88
N PRO A 116 2.09 12.38 -8.08
CA PRO A 116 2.75 11.45 -9.00
C PRO A 116 2.54 9.98 -8.64
N PHE A 117 2.60 9.64 -7.34
CA PHE A 117 2.32 8.29 -6.87
C PHE A 117 0.89 7.85 -7.16
N VAL A 118 -0.10 8.74 -6.93
CA VAL A 118 -1.52 8.43 -7.19
C VAL A 118 -1.80 8.35 -8.69
N ALA A 119 -1.16 9.20 -9.49
CA ALA A 119 -1.36 9.25 -10.95
C ALA A 119 -0.66 8.11 -11.70
N ASP A 120 0.17 7.32 -11.02
CA ASP A 120 0.88 6.18 -11.63
C ASP A 120 -0.07 5.00 -11.88
N ASN A 121 -0.79 5.06 -13.00
CA ASN A 121 -1.75 4.05 -13.41
C ASN A 121 -1.13 2.69 -13.82
N GLN A 122 0.18 2.62 -13.95
CA GLN A 122 0.90 1.36 -14.15
C GLN A 122 1.28 0.72 -12.81
N ALA A 123 1.05 1.42 -11.70
CA ALA A 123 1.39 1.01 -10.34
C ALA A 123 2.87 0.57 -10.18
N THR A 124 3.75 1.23 -10.95
CA THR A 124 5.19 0.96 -10.93
C THR A 124 5.91 1.64 -9.77
N GLN A 125 5.28 2.67 -9.18
CA GLN A 125 5.82 3.36 -8.02
C GLN A 125 5.26 2.73 -6.74
N LEU A 126 6.13 2.06 -6.01
CA LEU A 126 5.87 1.60 -4.66
C LEU A 126 6.54 2.56 -3.69
N LEU A 127 5.76 3.11 -2.77
CA LEU A 127 6.32 3.88 -1.69
C LEU A 127 6.98 2.92 -0.70
N ALA A 128 8.30 2.98 -0.60
CA ALA A 128 9.06 2.20 0.36
C ALA A 128 10.06 3.07 1.09
N LEU A 129 10.23 2.85 2.38
CA LEU A 129 11.26 3.45 3.19
C LEU A 129 12.18 2.35 3.70
N GLN A 130 13.45 2.42 3.32
CA GLN A 130 14.47 1.56 3.89
C GLN A 130 15.27 2.34 4.93
N SER A 131 15.15 1.95 6.20
CA SER A 131 16.02 2.45 7.26
C SER A 131 17.39 1.78 7.14
N GLN A 132 18.40 2.54 6.75
CA GLN A 132 19.77 2.11 6.98
C GLN A 132 20.13 2.36 8.45
N LYS A 133 20.87 1.43 9.05
CA LYS A 133 21.33 1.47 10.44
C LYS A 133 22.32 2.63 10.69
N SER A 134 21.86 3.84 10.65
CA SER A 134 22.58 4.96 11.27
C SER A 134 21.63 6.14 11.36
N ALA A 135 21.80 6.93 12.35
CA ALA A 135 21.07 8.10 12.81
C ALA A 135 20.63 9.12 11.73
N LEU A 136 20.07 8.65 10.64
CA LEU A 136 19.42 9.51 9.64
C LEU A 136 18.06 9.92 10.18
N THR A 137 17.80 11.20 10.22
CA THR A 137 16.48 11.73 10.52
C THR A 137 15.54 11.45 9.34
N ILE A 138 14.22 11.46 9.57
CA ILE A 138 13.22 11.37 8.48
C ILE A 138 13.53 12.38 7.37
N LYS A 139 14.06 13.56 7.74
CA LYS A 139 14.47 14.60 6.80
C LYS A 139 15.62 14.16 5.88
N ASP A 140 16.59 13.41 6.41
CA ASP A 140 17.75 12.91 5.63
C ASP A 140 17.35 11.78 4.69
N ILE A 141 16.41 10.92 5.12
CA ILE A 141 15.84 9.85 4.31
C ILE A 141 15.04 10.42 3.13
N MET A 142 14.26 11.48 3.36
CA MET A 142 13.52 12.17 2.32
C MET A 142 14.44 12.86 1.31
N MET A 143 15.58 13.39 1.75
CA MET A 143 16.59 13.97 0.85
C MET A 143 17.20 12.92 -0.08
N ALA A 144 17.43 11.69 0.38
CA ALA A 144 17.96 10.60 -0.45
C ALA A 144 16.97 10.17 -1.55
N LEU A 145 15.66 10.20 -1.27
CA LEU A 145 14.60 9.90 -2.27
C LEU A 145 14.37 11.01 -3.31
N ILE A 146 14.89 12.23 -3.06
CA ILE A 146 14.71 13.41 -3.93
C ILE A 146 15.86 13.56 -4.92
N LEU A 147 17.02 12.92 -4.67
CA LEU A 147 18.25 13.10 -5.43
C LEU A 147 18.51 12.01 -6.48
N GLU A 148 17.64 10.98 -6.57
CA GLU A 148 17.59 10.00 -7.66
C GLU A 148 16.43 10.31 -8.62
#